data_a63a3635963921763f3c6de3098cd5b1
#
_entry.id   a63a3635963921763f3c6de3098cd5b1
#
_cell.length_a   1.000
_cell.length_b   1.000
_cell.length_c   1.000
_cell.angle_alpha   90.00
_cell.angle_beta   90.00
_cell.angle_gamma   90.00
#
_symmetry.space_group_name_H-M   'P 1'
#
loop_
_entity.id
_entity.type
_entity.pdbx_description
1 polymer ?
#
loop_
_entity_poly.entity_id
_entity_poly.type
_entity_poly.pdbx_seq_one_letter_code
_entity_poly.pdbx_strand_id
1 'polypeptide(L)' 'MSTKELAIINYEDRKVIDTLKATVAKDTTDHELDMFIQQCKATGLNPFKKEIWCIVTGKENSRKVQMMTGLHGYL' A
#
# COMPACT_ATOMS: atom_id res chain seq x y z
N MET A 1 3.19 6.03 24.61
CA MET A 1 3.84 5.28 24.49
C MET A 1 4.24 4.90 23.24
N SER A 2 4.73 4.02 23.15
CA SER A 2 5.34 3.66 21.97
C SER A 2 4.42 3.27 20.89
N THR A 3 3.15 3.39 21.10
CA THR A 3 2.28 3.00 20.04
C THR A 3 2.49 3.82 18.80
N LYS A 4 2.86 5.06 18.93
CA LYS A 4 3.03 5.84 17.74
C LYS A 4 4.20 5.35 16.94
N GLU A 5 5.12 4.68 17.58
CA GLU A 5 6.23 4.15 16.84
C GLU A 5 5.82 3.04 15.95
N LEU A 6 4.78 2.33 16.33
CA LEU A 6 4.33 1.24 15.53
C LEU A 6 3.71 1.70 14.23
N ALA A 7 3.33 2.95 14.17
CA ALA A 7 2.71 3.46 12.98
C ALA A 7 3.73 3.99 11.98
N ILE A 8 4.99 4.01 12.35
CA ILE A 8 6.01 4.53 11.47
C ILE A 8 6.56 3.42 10.60
N ILE A 9 6.29 3.52 9.32
CA ILE A 9 6.78 2.55 8.36
C ILE A 9 7.82 3.25 7.51
N ASN A 10 8.98 2.65 7.41
CA ASN A 10 10.02 3.22 6.59
C ASN A 10 9.83 2.76 5.16
N TYR A 11 9.15 3.57 4.37
CA TYR A 11 8.85 3.21 3.00
C TYR A 11 10.08 3.30 2.08
N GLU A 12 11.20 3.71 2.62
CA GLU A 12 12.43 3.74 1.85
C GLU A 12 13.24 2.47 2.05
N ASP A 13 12.85 1.64 3.00
CA ASP A 13 13.52 0.40 3.25
C ASP A 13 13.17 -0.61 2.16
N ARG A 14 14.19 -1.17 1.52
CA ARG A 14 13.97 -2.11 0.44
C ARG A 14 13.14 -3.30 0.87
N LYS A 15 13.32 -3.77 2.08
CA LYS A 15 12.55 -4.90 2.56
C LYS A 15 11.08 -4.55 2.68
N VAL A 16 10.78 -3.34 3.08
CA VAL A 16 9.40 -2.88 3.18
C VAL A 16 8.79 -2.83 1.78
N ILE A 17 9.53 -2.28 0.84
CA ILE A 17 9.04 -2.19 -0.54
C ILE A 17 8.80 -3.57 -1.12
N ASP A 18 9.74 -4.50 -0.91
CA ASP A 18 9.58 -5.84 -1.43
C ASP A 18 8.37 -6.54 -0.80
N THR A 19 8.16 -6.33 0.48
CA THR A 19 7.02 -6.93 1.16
C THR A 19 5.71 -6.37 0.61
N LEU A 20 5.66 -5.07 0.37
CA LEU A 20 4.46 -4.47 -0.20
C LEU A 20 4.15 -5.05 -1.57
N LYS A 21 5.17 -5.21 -2.40
CA LYS A 21 4.96 -5.78 -3.72
C LYS A 21 4.55 -7.24 -3.66
N ALA A 22 4.92 -7.94 -2.61
CA ALA A 22 4.57 -9.35 -2.48
C ALA A 22 3.19 -9.56 -1.86
N THR A 23 2.64 -8.55 -1.22
CA THR A 23 1.40 -8.72 -0.47
C THR A 23 0.29 -7.81 -0.96
N VAL A 24 0.37 -6.53 -0.64
CA VAL A 24 -0.77 -5.64 -0.88
C VAL A 24 -0.66 -4.82 -2.16
N ALA A 25 0.44 -4.92 -2.87
CA ALA A 25 0.64 -4.18 -4.10
C ALA A 25 1.24 -5.06 -5.16
N LYS A 26 0.66 -6.26 -5.32
CA LYS A 26 1.14 -7.20 -6.32
C LYS A 26 0.94 -6.66 -7.71
N ASP A 27 1.87 -7.02 -8.57
CA ASP A 27 1.78 -6.70 -10.00
C ASP A 27 1.82 -5.21 -10.30
N THR A 28 2.20 -4.38 -9.34
CA THR A 28 2.37 -2.96 -9.60
C THR A 28 3.73 -2.71 -10.21
N THR A 29 3.80 -1.68 -11.05
CA THR A 29 5.09 -1.20 -11.54
C THR A 29 5.71 -0.34 -10.44
N ASP A 30 6.97 0.02 -10.62
CA ASP A 30 7.62 0.87 -9.64
C ASP A 30 6.91 2.19 -9.47
N HIS A 31 6.43 2.76 -10.58
CA HIS A 31 5.72 4.02 -10.52
C HIS A 31 4.41 3.86 -9.77
N GLU A 32 3.69 2.79 -10.04
CA GLU A 32 2.43 2.55 -9.37
C GLU A 32 2.62 2.30 -7.89
N LEU A 33 3.68 1.58 -7.56
CA LEU A 33 3.98 1.33 -6.16
C LEU A 33 4.32 2.63 -5.45
N ASP A 34 5.05 3.51 -6.13
CA ASP A 34 5.38 4.79 -5.54
C ASP A 34 4.12 5.60 -5.26
N MET A 35 3.17 5.59 -6.18
CA MET A 35 1.91 6.29 -5.98
C MET A 35 1.14 5.69 -4.80
N PHE A 36 1.17 4.37 -4.69
CA PHE A 36 0.52 3.69 -3.57
C PHE A 36 1.16 4.12 -2.25
N ILE A 37 2.49 4.19 -2.22
CA ILE A 37 3.20 4.60 -1.01
C ILE A 37 2.84 6.03 -0.64
N GLN A 38 2.76 6.92 -1.65
CA GLN A 38 2.37 8.29 -1.36
C GLN A 38 0.98 8.34 -0.76
N GLN A 39 0.08 7.50 -1.25
CA GLN A 39 -1.26 7.47 -0.71
C GLN A 39 -1.25 6.95 0.73
N CYS A 40 -0.43 5.97 1.02
CA CYS A 40 -0.30 5.46 2.39
C CYS A 40 0.16 6.58 3.32
N LYS A 41 1.13 7.36 2.87
CA LYS A 41 1.63 8.46 3.68
C LYS A 41 0.57 9.54 3.88
N ALA A 42 -0.18 9.82 2.83
CA ALA A 42 -1.17 10.89 2.90
C ALA A 42 -2.35 10.53 3.79
N THR A 43 -2.75 9.27 3.78
CA THR A 43 -3.92 8.86 4.55
C THR A 43 -3.59 8.36 5.94
N GLY A 44 -2.34 7.98 6.16
CA GLY A 44 -1.96 7.41 7.44
C GLY A 44 -2.41 5.97 7.63
N LEU A 45 -2.94 5.35 6.60
CA LEU A 45 -3.38 3.98 6.68
C LEU A 45 -2.19 3.03 6.60
N ASN A 46 -2.33 1.90 7.24
CA ASN A 46 -1.23 0.95 7.35
C ASN A 46 -1.44 -0.23 6.39
N PRO A 47 -0.65 -0.34 5.33
CA PRO A 47 -0.82 -1.45 4.38
C PRO A 47 -0.50 -2.81 4.99
N PHE A 48 0.34 -2.86 6.00
CA PHE A 48 0.66 -4.12 6.64
C PHE A 48 -0.48 -4.64 7.49
N LYS A 49 -1.39 -3.76 7.87
CA LYS A 49 -2.60 -4.17 8.57
C LYS A 49 -3.75 -4.30 7.61
N LYS A 50 -3.46 -4.18 6.32
CA LYS A 50 -4.47 -4.29 5.28
C LYS A 50 -5.54 -3.23 5.40
N GLU A 51 -5.16 -2.07 5.90
CA GLU A 51 -6.05 -0.92 5.93
C GLU A 51 -6.12 -0.26 4.56
N ILE A 52 -5.13 -0.52 3.74
CA ILE A 52 -5.08 -0.02 2.37
C ILE A 52 -4.34 -1.05 1.53
N TRP A 53 -4.81 -1.27 0.32
CA TRP A 53 -4.12 -2.18 -0.60
C TRP A 53 -4.38 -1.73 -2.02
N CYS A 54 -3.65 -2.32 -2.94
CA CYS A 54 -3.72 -1.95 -4.33
C CYS A 54 -4.05 -3.17 -5.17
N ILE A 55 -5.02 -3.03 -6.06
CA ILE A 55 -5.45 -4.12 -6.92
C ILE A 55 -5.13 -3.76 -8.35
N VAL A 56 -4.46 -4.68 -9.05
CA VAL A 56 -4.18 -4.50 -10.47
C VAL A 56 -4.96 -5.56 -11.22
N THR A 57 -5.79 -5.13 -12.14
CA THR A 57 -6.59 -6.05 -12.95
C THR A 57 -6.38 -5.76 -14.43
N GLY A 58 -6.71 -6.73 -15.26
CA GLY A 58 -6.60 -6.58 -16.68
C GLY A 58 -5.22 -6.85 -17.20
N LYS A 59 -5.06 -6.68 -18.50
CA LYS A 59 -3.77 -6.91 -19.13
C LYS A 59 -3.29 -5.61 -19.75
N GLU A 60 -2.17 -5.67 -20.40
CA GLU A 60 -1.46 -4.48 -20.84
C GLU A 60 -2.32 -3.32 -21.28
N ASN A 61 -3.22 -3.56 -22.21
CA ASN A 61 -3.98 -2.46 -22.76
C ASN A 61 -5.22 -2.11 -21.95
N SER A 62 -5.64 -2.99 -21.08
CA SER A 62 -6.81 -2.72 -20.26
C SER A 62 -6.45 -2.82 -18.79
N ARG A 63 -5.20 -2.61 -18.48
CA ARG A 63 -4.71 -2.69 -17.11
C ARG A 63 -5.26 -1.57 -16.28
N LYS A 64 -5.77 -1.92 -15.11
CA LYS A 64 -6.29 -0.95 -14.17
C LYS A 64 -5.67 -1.13 -12.82
N VAL A 65 -5.36 -0.04 -12.17
CA VAL A 65 -4.80 -0.05 -10.84
C VAL A 65 -5.76 0.71 -9.94
N GLN A 66 -6.22 0.05 -8.89
CA GLN A 66 -7.14 0.66 -7.95
C GLN A 66 -6.60 0.55 -6.55
N MET A 67 -6.71 1.61 -5.80
CA MET A 67 -6.33 1.59 -4.40
C MET A 67 -7.59 1.45 -3.58
N MET A 68 -7.58 0.47 -2.69
CA MET A 68 -8.73 0.15 -1.88
C MET A 68 -8.41 0.39 -0.43
N THR A 69 -9.39 0.78 0.33
CA THR A 69 -9.19 0.98 1.76
C THR A 69 -10.21 0.16 2.52
N GLY A 70 -9.77 -0.38 3.65
CA GLY A 70 -10.66 -1.12 4.51
C GLY A 70 -10.94 -0.31 5.75
N LEU A 71 -11.88 0.60 5.63
CA LEU A 71 -12.17 1.51 6.72
C LEU A 71 -13.30 1.05 7.61
N HIS A 72 -13.78 -0.15 7.37
CA HIS A 72 -14.89 -0.64 8.14
C HIS A 72 -14.60 -0.73 9.63
N GLY A 73 -13.36 -0.78 9.96
CA GLY A 73 -13.03 -0.97 11.36
C GLY A 73 -13.30 0.22 12.23
N TYR A 74 -13.53 1.38 11.66
CA TYR A 74 -13.73 2.53 12.52
C TYR A 74 -15.14 3.06 12.45
N LEU A 75 -15.99 2.37 11.81
CA LEU A 75 -17.37 2.77 11.81
C LEU A 75 -18.03 2.51 13.14
#